data_799fb561ec12ce9e3afac705eeada665
#
_entry.id   799fb561ec12ce9e3afac705eeada665
#
_cell.length_a   1.000
_cell.length_b   1.000
_cell.length_c   1.000
_cell.angle_alpha   90.00
_cell.angle_beta   90.00
_cell.angle_gamma   90.00
#
_symmetry.space_group_name_H-M   'P 1'
#
loop_
_entity.id
_entity.type
_entity.pdbx_description
1 polymer ?
#
loop_
_entity_poly.entity_id
_entity_poly.type
_entity_poly.pdbx_seq_one_letter_code
_entity_poly.pdbx_strand_id
1 'polypeptide(L)'
;KMDTTQQVPTGKLEPILEAIRLSASSSGLQPYEVLVITNKAIREQIKPHAWNQGQITDSSHLLVFAAWDNYTAERINNMFDLTNDIRGFKNEGWENYRAMLLSTYPQRDAETNYQHAARQAYIGLGSALIAAAELKV
;
A
#
# COMPACT_ATOMS: atom_id res chain seq x y z
N LYS A 1 18.29 17.91 -1.83
CA LYS A 1 19.07 17.11 -2.78
C LYS A 1 19.35 15.76 -2.13
N MET A 2 19.08 14.66 -2.81
CA MET A 2 19.40 13.31 -2.32
C MET A 2 20.92 13.13 -2.20
N ASP A 3 21.37 12.44 -1.15
CA ASP A 3 22.75 11.97 -1.04
C ASP A 3 22.88 10.61 -1.71
N THR A 4 23.38 10.64 -2.95
CA THR A 4 23.51 9.43 -3.79
C THR A 4 24.61 8.48 -3.32
N THR A 5 25.42 8.87 -2.34
CA THR A 5 26.49 8.04 -1.76
C THR A 5 26.00 7.15 -0.63
N GLN A 6 24.79 7.42 -0.11
CA GLN A 6 24.20 6.69 1.00
C GLN A 6 23.04 5.78 0.54
N GLN A 7 22.89 4.69 1.25
CA GLN A 7 21.76 3.76 1.08
C GLN A 7 20.96 3.71 2.39
N VAL A 8 19.64 3.70 2.29
CA VAL A 8 18.79 3.45 3.45
C VAL A 8 19.02 2.00 3.89
N PRO A 9 19.50 1.75 5.11
CA PRO A 9 19.76 0.39 5.57
C PRO A 9 18.46 -0.36 5.83
N THR A 10 18.49 -1.69 5.69
CA THR A 10 17.33 -2.58 5.91
C THR A 10 16.67 -2.34 7.27
N GLY A 11 17.47 -2.15 8.33
CA GLY A 11 16.95 -1.86 9.67
C GLY A 11 16.16 -0.55 9.81
N LYS A 12 16.21 0.35 8.81
CA LYS A 12 15.35 1.54 8.72
C LYS A 12 14.20 1.32 7.72
N LEU A 13 14.45 0.59 6.63
CA LEU A 13 13.43 0.30 5.63
C LEU A 13 12.29 -0.56 6.20
N GLU A 14 12.63 -1.65 6.89
CA GLU A 14 11.64 -2.58 7.46
C GLU A 14 10.64 -1.89 8.40
N PRO A 15 11.03 -1.04 9.39
CA PRO A 15 10.06 -0.33 10.20
C PRO A 15 9.17 0.64 9.39
N ILE A 16 9.66 1.22 8.30
CA ILE A 16 8.83 2.06 7.41
C ILE A 16 7.77 1.20 6.73
N LEU A 17 8.15 0.03 6.19
CA LEU A 17 7.21 -0.91 5.56
C LEU A 17 6.20 -1.45 6.59
N GLU A 18 6.65 -1.71 7.81
CA GLU A 18 5.77 -2.16 8.90
C GLU A 18 4.77 -1.07 9.32
N ALA A 19 5.18 0.20 9.34
CA ALA A 19 4.26 1.32 9.58
C ALA A 19 3.17 1.41 8.50
N ILE A 20 3.51 1.14 7.24
CA ILE A 20 2.54 1.06 6.15
C ILE A 20 1.60 -0.13 6.37
N ARG A 21 2.14 -1.31 6.65
CA ARG A 21 1.37 -2.54 6.88
C ARG A 21 0.37 -2.41 8.03
N LEU A 22 0.74 -1.69 9.08
CA LEU A 22 -0.09 -1.45 10.26
C LEU A 22 -1.02 -0.25 10.13
N SER A 23 -0.94 0.50 9.02
CA SER A 23 -1.84 1.63 8.79
C SER A 23 -3.30 1.18 8.74
N ALA A 24 -4.16 1.92 9.43
CA ALA A 24 -5.59 1.70 9.34
C ALA A 24 -6.10 1.95 7.91
N SER A 25 -7.04 1.13 7.47
CA SER A 25 -7.78 1.35 6.23
C SER A 25 -9.27 1.10 6.45
N SER A 26 -10.11 1.71 5.63
CA SER A 26 -11.55 1.48 5.67
C SER A 26 -11.86 -0.01 5.52
N SER A 27 -12.69 -0.53 6.42
CA SER A 27 -13.08 -1.95 6.45
C SER A 27 -11.90 -2.93 6.61
N GLY A 28 -10.71 -2.46 6.94
CA GLY A 28 -9.51 -3.30 7.06
C GLY A 28 -9.06 -3.96 5.75
N LEU A 29 -9.56 -3.49 4.60
CA LEU A 29 -9.31 -4.15 3.30
C LEU A 29 -7.93 -3.86 2.72
N GLN A 30 -7.23 -2.82 3.21
CA GLN A 30 -5.91 -2.41 2.69
C GLN A 30 -5.85 -2.43 1.14
N PRO A 31 -6.69 -1.63 0.44
CA PRO A 31 -6.93 -1.77 -0.99
C PRO A 31 -5.82 -1.14 -1.83
N TYR A 32 -4.58 -1.50 -1.54
CA TYR A 32 -3.39 -1.05 -2.28
C TYR A 32 -2.23 -2.04 -2.06
N GLU A 33 -1.29 -1.99 -2.97
CA GLU A 33 -0.01 -2.69 -2.87
C GLU A 33 1.12 -1.67 -2.78
N VAL A 34 2.22 -2.04 -2.12
CA VAL A 34 3.43 -1.23 -2.05
C VAL A 34 4.59 -1.98 -2.69
N LEU A 35 5.07 -1.45 -3.80
CA LEU A 35 6.21 -2.02 -4.51
C LEU A 35 7.49 -1.31 -4.04
N VAL A 36 8.46 -2.07 -3.57
CA VAL A 36 9.79 -1.58 -3.18
C VAL A 36 10.76 -1.82 -4.33
N ILE A 37 11.13 -0.76 -5.06
CA ILE A 37 11.95 -0.85 -6.25
C ILE A 37 13.38 -0.36 -5.96
N THR A 38 14.32 -1.29 -5.91
CA THR A 38 15.75 -1.02 -5.76
C THR A 38 16.50 -1.06 -7.10
N ASN A 39 15.99 -1.81 -8.07
CA ASN A 39 16.64 -1.98 -9.37
C ASN A 39 16.74 -0.65 -10.12
N LYS A 40 17.97 -0.20 -10.35
CA LYS A 40 18.24 1.09 -10.99
C LYS A 40 17.73 1.14 -12.44
N ALA A 41 17.85 0.06 -13.20
CA ALA A 41 17.39 0.03 -14.60
C ALA A 41 15.86 0.20 -14.69
N ILE A 42 15.12 -0.38 -13.76
CA ILE A 42 13.65 -0.18 -13.67
C ILE A 42 13.35 1.27 -13.31
N ARG A 43 14.05 1.85 -12.34
CA ARG A 43 13.85 3.26 -11.93
C ARG A 43 14.17 4.25 -13.05
N GLU A 44 15.19 3.97 -13.87
CA GLU A 44 15.48 4.75 -15.08
C GLU A 44 14.34 4.70 -16.11
N GLN A 45 13.64 3.56 -16.22
CA GLN A 45 12.46 3.45 -17.08
C GLN A 45 11.24 4.18 -16.50
N ILE A 46 11.10 4.23 -15.17
CA ILE A 46 10.00 4.94 -14.50
C ILE A 46 10.18 6.47 -14.59
N LYS A 47 11.42 6.97 -14.51
CA LYS A 47 11.73 8.40 -14.42
C LYS A 47 11.05 9.27 -15.47
N PRO A 48 10.99 8.92 -16.78
CA PRO A 48 10.27 9.72 -17.78
C PRO A 48 8.78 9.89 -17.49
N HIS A 49 8.15 8.90 -16.85
CA HIS A 49 6.74 8.92 -16.45
C HIS A 49 6.49 9.69 -15.14
N ALA A 50 7.56 10.04 -14.42
CA ALA A 50 7.55 10.83 -13.18
C ALA A 50 8.20 12.21 -13.39
N TRP A 51 7.85 12.89 -14.48
CA TRP A 51 8.33 14.22 -14.86
C TRP A 51 9.85 14.38 -14.86
N ASN A 52 10.59 13.33 -15.15
CA ASN A 52 12.04 13.28 -15.12
C ASN A 52 12.67 13.70 -13.78
N GLN A 53 11.95 13.51 -12.66
CA GLN A 53 12.45 13.85 -11.34
C GLN A 53 13.68 13.00 -10.98
N GLY A 54 14.78 13.67 -10.59
CA GLY A 54 16.04 13.01 -10.22
C GLY A 54 15.88 12.07 -9.04
N GLN A 55 14.99 12.37 -8.09
CA GLN A 55 14.74 11.55 -6.90
C GLN A 55 14.41 10.09 -7.23
N ILE A 56 13.77 9.83 -8.39
CA ILE A 56 13.43 8.47 -8.83
C ILE A 56 14.69 7.59 -8.96
N THR A 57 15.78 8.16 -9.44
CA THR A 57 17.05 7.43 -9.68
C THR A 57 18.11 7.67 -8.62
N ASP A 58 18.05 8.84 -7.95
CA ASP A 58 19.05 9.24 -6.96
C ASP A 58 18.81 8.62 -5.57
N SER A 59 17.55 8.27 -5.26
CA SER A 59 17.21 7.57 -4.01
C SER A 59 17.70 6.13 -4.00
N SER A 60 17.90 5.55 -2.82
CA SER A 60 18.26 4.14 -2.66
C SER A 60 17.09 3.19 -2.95
N HIS A 61 15.89 3.61 -2.58
CA HIS A 61 14.64 2.85 -2.71
C HIS A 61 13.56 3.75 -3.28
N LEU A 62 12.71 3.19 -4.15
CA LEU A 62 11.49 3.83 -4.62
C LEU A 62 10.31 3.02 -4.11
N LEU A 63 9.41 3.64 -3.34
CA LEU A 63 8.17 3.03 -2.91
C LEU A 63 7.04 3.50 -3.84
N VAL A 64 6.39 2.55 -4.52
CA VAL A 64 5.23 2.83 -5.38
C VAL A 64 3.98 2.29 -4.71
N PHE A 65 3.03 3.18 -4.42
CA PHE A 65 1.73 2.83 -3.86
C PHE A 65 0.73 2.63 -5.01
N ALA A 66 0.34 1.39 -5.24
CA ALA A 66 -0.60 1.01 -6.28
C ALA A 66 -1.99 0.75 -5.67
N ALA A 67 -2.91 1.70 -5.78
CA ALA A 67 -4.28 1.53 -5.31
C ALA A 67 -5.04 0.53 -6.21
N TRP A 68 -5.98 -0.21 -5.63
CA TRP A 68 -6.89 -1.04 -6.41
C TRP A 68 -7.73 -0.18 -7.37
N ASP A 69 -7.88 -0.66 -8.57
CA ASP A 69 -8.75 -0.03 -9.58
C ASP A 69 -10.24 -0.26 -9.29
N ASN A 70 -10.57 -1.33 -8.54
CA ASN A 70 -11.94 -1.64 -8.12
C ASN A 70 -11.93 -2.60 -6.91
N TYR A 71 -13.05 -2.68 -6.19
CA TYR A 71 -13.32 -3.68 -5.16
C TYR A 71 -14.08 -4.85 -5.77
N THR A 72 -13.37 -5.91 -6.13
CA THR A 72 -13.99 -7.14 -6.61
C THR A 72 -14.33 -8.07 -5.44
N ALA A 73 -15.29 -8.99 -5.67
CA ALA A 73 -15.61 -10.02 -4.68
C ALA A 73 -14.38 -10.89 -4.34
N GLU A 74 -13.55 -11.18 -5.33
CA GLU A 74 -12.30 -11.93 -5.14
C GLU A 74 -11.35 -11.23 -4.17
N ARG A 75 -11.07 -9.94 -4.40
CA ARG A 75 -10.17 -9.14 -3.55
C ARG A 75 -10.67 -9.05 -2.10
N ILE A 76 -11.98 -8.84 -1.93
CA ILE A 76 -12.61 -8.82 -0.60
C ILE A 76 -12.45 -10.19 0.06
N ASN A 77 -12.78 -11.27 -0.64
CA ASN A 77 -12.67 -12.62 -0.12
C ASN A 77 -11.24 -12.96 0.29
N ASN A 78 -10.26 -12.69 -0.56
CA ASN A 78 -8.84 -12.94 -0.29
C ASN A 78 -8.37 -12.25 0.99
N MET A 79 -8.81 -11.01 1.23
CA MET A 79 -8.45 -10.28 2.45
C MET A 79 -9.06 -10.87 3.71
N PHE A 80 -10.34 -11.30 3.64
CA PHE A 80 -11.01 -11.95 4.77
C PHE A 80 -10.42 -13.34 5.05
N ASP A 81 -10.12 -14.11 4.00
CA ASP A 81 -9.51 -15.44 4.14
C ASP A 81 -8.11 -15.32 4.74
N LEU A 82 -7.28 -14.40 4.25
CA LEU A 82 -5.97 -14.11 4.83
C LEU A 82 -6.08 -13.73 6.33
N THR A 83 -7.05 -12.89 6.68
CA THR A 83 -7.27 -12.49 8.07
C THR A 83 -7.67 -13.66 8.95
N ASN A 84 -8.55 -14.54 8.47
CA ASN A 84 -8.97 -15.74 9.17
C ASN A 84 -7.78 -16.71 9.35
N ASP A 85 -6.98 -16.89 8.33
CA ASP A 85 -5.79 -17.77 8.37
C ASP A 85 -4.77 -17.27 9.41
N ILE A 86 -4.47 -15.96 9.40
CA ILE A 86 -3.53 -15.36 10.37
C ILE A 86 -4.06 -15.49 11.80
N ARG A 87 -5.37 -15.32 12.01
CA ARG A 87 -6.01 -15.44 13.33
C ARG A 87 -6.19 -16.89 13.78
N GLY A 88 -6.20 -17.83 12.85
CA GLY A 88 -6.44 -19.25 13.13
C GLY A 88 -7.88 -19.60 13.47
N PHE A 89 -8.83 -18.69 13.29
CA PHE A 89 -10.27 -18.94 13.53
C PHE A 89 -11.15 -18.03 12.66
N LYS A 90 -12.39 -18.47 12.48
CA LYS A 90 -13.47 -17.69 11.87
C LYS A 90 -14.38 -17.12 12.95
N ASN A 91 -14.76 -15.87 12.83
CA ASN A 91 -15.67 -15.17 13.73
C ASN A 91 -16.97 -14.85 12.98
N GLU A 92 -18.13 -15.23 13.52
CA GLU A 92 -19.43 -15.01 12.88
C GLU A 92 -19.68 -13.53 12.53
N GLY A 93 -19.41 -12.61 13.44
CA GLY A 93 -19.56 -11.18 13.21
C GLY A 93 -18.66 -10.68 12.08
N TRP A 94 -17.44 -11.23 11.96
CA TRP A 94 -16.51 -10.92 10.88
C TRP A 94 -17.00 -11.45 9.54
N GLU A 95 -17.54 -12.66 9.49
CA GLU A 95 -18.14 -13.23 8.25
C GLU A 95 -19.43 -12.49 7.85
N ASN A 96 -20.27 -12.06 8.78
CA ASN A 96 -21.43 -11.21 8.51
C ASN A 96 -21.00 -9.85 7.93
N TYR A 97 -19.89 -9.28 8.43
CA TYR A 97 -19.31 -8.07 7.86
C TYR A 97 -18.80 -8.29 6.44
N ARG A 98 -18.11 -9.43 6.19
CA ARG A 98 -17.72 -9.86 4.84
C ARG A 98 -18.91 -9.90 3.87
N ALA A 99 -20.00 -10.54 4.27
CA ALA A 99 -21.20 -10.63 3.46
C ALA A 99 -21.78 -9.24 3.13
N MET A 100 -21.81 -8.34 4.10
CA MET A 100 -22.24 -6.95 3.90
C MET A 100 -21.33 -6.21 2.90
N LEU A 101 -20.01 -6.35 3.00
CA LEU A 101 -19.09 -5.72 2.05
C LEU A 101 -19.26 -6.28 0.64
N LEU A 102 -19.42 -7.59 0.49
CA LEU A 102 -19.67 -8.27 -0.79
C LEU A 102 -20.97 -7.80 -1.47
N SER A 103 -21.99 -7.48 -0.67
CA SER A 103 -23.26 -6.94 -1.20
C SER A 103 -23.18 -5.45 -1.57
N THR A 104 -22.15 -4.73 -1.10
CA THR A 104 -22.07 -3.26 -1.19
C THR A 104 -21.00 -2.81 -2.18
N TYR A 105 -19.73 -3.19 -1.97
CA TYR A 105 -18.61 -2.63 -2.73
C TYR A 105 -18.61 -3.01 -4.21
N PRO A 106 -18.87 -4.29 -4.61
CA PRO A 106 -18.90 -4.66 -6.02
C PRO A 106 -20.05 -4.03 -6.81
N GLN A 107 -21.08 -3.47 -6.12
CA GLN A 107 -22.21 -2.81 -6.75
C GLN A 107 -21.96 -1.32 -7.03
N ARG A 108 -20.92 -0.75 -6.49
CA ARG A 108 -20.53 0.64 -6.75
C ARG A 108 -19.86 0.75 -8.11
N ASP A 109 -19.90 1.94 -8.73
CA ASP A 109 -19.13 2.18 -9.93
C ASP A 109 -17.61 2.12 -9.63
N ALA A 110 -16.83 1.75 -10.64
CA ALA A 110 -15.39 1.51 -10.50
C ALA A 110 -14.63 2.80 -10.10
N GLU A 111 -15.06 3.97 -10.60
CA GLU A 111 -14.43 5.25 -10.26
C GLU A 111 -14.59 5.58 -8.77
N THR A 112 -15.80 5.43 -8.23
CA THR A 112 -16.06 5.60 -6.78
C THR A 112 -15.20 4.65 -5.96
N ASN A 113 -15.08 3.40 -6.37
CA ASN A 113 -14.24 2.40 -5.71
C ASN A 113 -12.76 2.75 -5.80
N TYR A 114 -12.27 3.15 -6.98
CA TYR A 114 -10.89 3.59 -7.18
C TYR A 114 -10.55 4.80 -6.29
N GLN A 115 -11.39 5.83 -6.28
CA GLN A 115 -11.20 7.01 -5.45
C GLN A 115 -11.17 6.67 -3.95
N HIS A 116 -11.99 5.71 -3.53
CA HIS A 116 -11.96 5.22 -2.15
C HIS A 116 -10.64 4.48 -1.85
N ALA A 117 -10.20 3.58 -2.74
CA ALA A 117 -8.94 2.84 -2.60
C ALA A 117 -7.72 3.78 -2.60
N ALA A 118 -7.69 4.77 -3.50
CA ALA A 118 -6.63 5.75 -3.57
C ALA A 118 -6.46 6.53 -2.25
N ARG A 119 -7.56 6.92 -1.60
CA ARG A 119 -7.49 7.58 -0.28
C ARG A 119 -6.87 6.68 0.79
N GLN A 120 -7.11 5.37 0.75
CA GLN A 120 -6.47 4.43 1.67
C GLN A 120 -4.96 4.30 1.40
N ALA A 121 -4.55 4.31 0.12
CA ALA A 121 -3.13 4.35 -0.26
C ALA A 121 -2.44 5.63 0.26
N TYR A 122 -3.10 6.79 0.21
CA TYR A 122 -2.59 8.04 0.79
C TYR A 122 -2.45 7.98 2.32
N ILE A 123 -3.32 7.26 3.02
CA ILE A 123 -3.15 7.03 4.48
C ILE A 123 -1.87 6.21 4.72
N GLY A 124 -1.66 5.14 3.97
CA GLY A 124 -0.44 4.33 4.04
C GLY A 124 0.82 5.15 3.70
N LEU A 125 0.75 5.98 2.66
CA LEU A 125 1.84 6.91 2.31
C LEU A 125 2.14 7.88 3.45
N GLY A 126 1.11 8.45 4.10
CA GLY A 126 1.28 9.32 5.26
C GLY A 126 2.02 8.63 6.41
N SER A 127 1.67 7.36 6.69
CA SER A 127 2.36 6.55 7.70
C SER A 127 3.84 6.32 7.33
N ALA A 128 4.13 6.05 6.05
CA ALA A 128 5.49 5.90 5.57
C ALA A 128 6.32 7.18 5.76
N LEU A 129 5.75 8.35 5.43
CA LEU A 129 6.42 9.65 5.57
C LEU A 129 6.74 9.97 7.04
N ILE A 130 5.81 9.69 7.95
CA ILE A 130 6.01 9.90 9.40
C ILE A 130 7.10 8.96 9.91
N ALA A 131 7.03 7.65 9.56
CA ALA A 131 8.02 6.68 9.98
C ALA A 131 9.43 7.01 9.43
N ALA A 132 9.53 7.42 8.16
CA ALA A 132 10.79 7.84 7.55
C ALA A 132 11.39 9.06 8.28
N ALA A 133 10.57 10.08 8.57
CA ALA A 133 11.00 11.27 9.29
C ALA A 133 11.51 10.94 10.71
N GLU A 134 10.81 10.08 11.45
CA GLU A 134 11.21 9.60 12.78
C GLU A 134 12.57 8.87 12.74
N LEU A 135 12.77 8.06 11.71
CA LEU A 135 13.99 7.30 11.48
C LEU A 135 15.12 8.12 10.83
N LYS A 136 14.87 9.40 10.54
CA LYS A 136 15.83 10.30 9.88
C LYS A 136 16.33 9.74 8.53
N VAL A 137 15.36 9.38 7.68
CA VAL A 137 15.58 8.92 6.30
C VAL A 137 15.20 10.03 5.33
#